data_327a6291650188a3f5efbe99df4f96bc
#
_entry.id   327a6291650188a3f5efbe99df4f96bc
#
_cell.length_a   1.000
_cell.length_b   1.000
_cell.length_c   1.000
_cell.angle_alpha   90.00
_cell.angle_beta   90.00
_cell.angle_gamma   90.00
#
_symmetry.space_group_name_H-M   'P 1'
#
loop_
_entity.id
_entity.type
_entity.pdbx_description
1 polymer ?
#
loop_
_entity_poly.entity_id
_entity_poly.type
_entity_poly.pdbx_seq_one_letter_code
_entity_poly.pdbx_strand_id
1 'polypeptide(L)'
;MRAMGCEVQDARCGMSYRDLGIWKLARETAIAVHRMTLENLPKFEMYEEGSQIRRSAKSISANIVEGYGRRRYKQEFIRFLVFAHASCDETIEHLEMLFETGSLTNELVYGDLSAQLDLLGRKLNVFIDSVERSHRTGRSDISERASRIAHLAS
;
A
#
# COMPACT_ATOMS: atom_id res chain seq x y z
N MET A 1 -5.14 -20.78 13.63
CA MET A 1 -3.83 -20.29 14.07
C MET A 1 -2.74 -20.77 13.11
N ARG A 2 -2.70 -20.24 11.89
CA ARG A 2 -1.63 -20.48 10.89
C ARG A 2 -1.78 -19.46 9.78
N ALA A 3 -1.02 -18.38 9.81
CA ALA A 3 -0.68 -17.56 8.64
C ALA A 3 0.19 -16.35 9.01
N MET A 4 1.24 -16.53 9.80
CA MET A 4 2.18 -15.43 10.11
C MET A 4 3.59 -15.65 9.54
N GLY A 5 3.76 -16.49 8.54
CA GLY A 5 5.08 -16.83 8.01
C GLY A 5 5.23 -16.82 6.48
N CYS A 6 4.19 -16.46 5.71
CA CYS A 6 4.18 -16.72 4.28
C CYS A 6 4.18 -15.48 3.37
N GLU A 7 4.24 -14.27 3.91
CA GLU A 7 4.08 -13.06 3.08
C GLU A 7 5.27 -12.70 2.18
N VAL A 8 6.44 -13.23 2.43
CA VAL A 8 7.67 -12.91 1.67
C VAL A 8 8.17 -14.07 0.81
N GLN A 9 7.76 -15.30 1.10
CA GLN A 9 8.17 -16.48 0.31
C GLN A 9 7.32 -16.74 -0.92
N ASP A 10 6.22 -16.03 -1.09
CA ASP A 10 5.17 -16.34 -2.07
C ASP A 10 5.38 -15.87 -3.50
N ALA A 11 6.48 -15.21 -3.81
CA ALA A 11 6.85 -14.96 -5.21
C ALA A 11 7.10 -16.25 -6.02
N ARG A 12 7.14 -17.40 -5.34
CA ARG A 12 7.41 -18.72 -5.94
C ARG A 12 6.23 -19.67 -5.99
N CYS A 13 5.11 -19.33 -5.38
CA CYS A 13 4.02 -20.27 -5.13
C CYS A 13 2.69 -19.81 -5.73
N GLY A 14 2.63 -19.45 -7.00
CA GLY A 14 1.37 -19.29 -7.75
C GLY A 14 0.29 -18.37 -7.15
N MET A 15 0.61 -17.55 -6.11
CA MET A 15 -0.33 -16.64 -5.48
C MET A 15 -0.66 -15.44 -6.37
N SER A 16 -1.92 -15.01 -6.31
CA SER A 16 -2.41 -13.81 -6.97
C SER A 16 -2.20 -12.58 -6.07
N TYR A 17 -2.10 -11.38 -6.65
CA TYR A 17 -2.16 -10.13 -5.90
C TYR A 17 -3.40 -10.05 -4.99
N ARG A 18 -4.47 -10.79 -5.34
CA ARG A 18 -5.72 -10.87 -4.58
C ARG A 18 -5.55 -11.47 -3.19
N ASP A 19 -4.47 -12.21 -2.98
CA ASP A 19 -4.14 -12.84 -1.70
C ASP A 19 -3.36 -11.89 -0.76
N LEU A 20 -2.85 -10.78 -1.29
CA LEU A 20 -2.14 -9.78 -0.49
C LEU A 20 -3.09 -9.02 0.44
N GLY A 21 -2.76 -9.02 1.74
CA GLY A 21 -3.54 -8.28 2.75
C GLY A 21 -3.61 -6.79 2.47
N ILE A 22 -2.51 -6.18 2.01
CA ILE A 22 -2.46 -4.77 1.62
C ILE A 22 -3.39 -4.45 0.44
N TRP A 23 -3.51 -5.35 -0.53
CA TRP A 23 -4.42 -5.15 -1.65
C TRP A 23 -5.89 -5.22 -1.20
N LYS A 24 -6.24 -6.21 -0.38
CA LYS A 24 -7.60 -6.35 0.16
C LYS A 24 -8.03 -5.10 0.93
N LEU A 25 -7.18 -4.63 1.83
CA LEU A 25 -7.45 -3.43 2.61
C LEU A 25 -7.52 -2.18 1.71
N ALA A 26 -6.62 -2.02 0.75
CA ALA A 26 -6.64 -0.91 -0.20
C ALA A 26 -7.93 -0.89 -1.02
N ARG A 27 -8.40 -2.05 -1.47
CA ARG A 27 -9.65 -2.17 -2.22
C ARG A 27 -10.87 -1.84 -1.37
N GLU A 28 -10.95 -2.37 -0.15
CA GLU A 28 -12.01 -2.03 0.80
C GLU A 28 -12.05 -0.53 1.11
N THR A 29 -10.89 0.06 1.31
CA THR A 29 -10.75 1.51 1.55
C THR A 29 -11.24 2.32 0.35
N ALA A 30 -10.87 1.95 -0.87
CA ALA A 30 -11.33 2.64 -2.08
C ALA A 30 -12.85 2.57 -2.24
N ILE A 31 -13.44 1.43 -1.94
CA ILE A 31 -14.91 1.25 -1.96
C ILE A 31 -15.58 2.11 -0.89
N ALA A 32 -15.04 2.12 0.33
CA ALA A 32 -15.57 2.93 1.43
C ALA A 32 -15.47 4.43 1.14
N VAL A 33 -14.35 4.91 0.59
CA VAL A 33 -14.18 6.29 0.14
C VAL A 33 -15.19 6.64 -0.96
N HIS A 34 -15.37 5.77 -1.94
CA HIS A 34 -16.33 5.99 -3.01
C HIS A 34 -17.75 6.17 -2.48
N ARG A 35 -18.19 5.28 -1.58
CA ARG A 35 -19.51 5.38 -0.93
C ARG A 35 -19.65 6.67 -0.11
N MET A 36 -18.64 7.02 0.67
CA MET A 36 -18.65 8.27 1.43
C MET A 36 -18.88 9.48 0.52
N THR A 37 -18.25 9.54 -0.63
CA THR A 37 -18.42 10.66 -1.56
C THR A 37 -19.84 10.74 -2.14
N LEU A 38 -20.53 9.62 -2.29
CA LEU A 38 -21.91 9.58 -2.79
C LEU A 38 -22.95 9.86 -1.71
N GLU A 39 -22.71 9.41 -0.49
CA GLU A 39 -23.70 9.39 0.59
C GLU A 39 -23.53 10.54 1.59
N ASN A 40 -22.30 11.05 1.78
CA ASN A 40 -21.97 11.99 2.87
C ASN A 40 -21.45 13.35 2.40
N LEU A 41 -21.32 13.59 1.12
CA LEU A 41 -20.85 14.86 0.59
C LEU A 41 -21.95 15.64 -0.13
N PRO A 42 -21.90 16.99 -0.10
CA PRO A 42 -22.79 17.80 -0.92
C PRO A 42 -22.51 17.58 -2.41
N LYS A 43 -23.52 17.81 -3.24
CA LYS A 43 -23.47 17.52 -4.68
C LYS A 43 -22.36 18.24 -5.43
N PHE A 44 -21.97 19.43 -5.02
CA PHE A 44 -20.90 20.17 -5.68
C PHE A 44 -19.54 19.49 -5.57
N GLU A 45 -19.32 18.71 -4.51
CA GLU A 45 -18.07 17.95 -4.31
C GLU A 45 -17.90 16.78 -5.28
N MET A 46 -18.97 16.39 -6.00
CA MET A 46 -18.91 15.27 -6.95
C MET A 46 -17.77 15.44 -7.96
N TYR A 47 -17.53 16.66 -8.41
CA TYR A 47 -16.53 16.99 -9.44
C TYR A 47 -15.33 17.77 -8.90
N GLU A 48 -15.34 18.11 -7.60
CA GLU A 48 -14.26 18.81 -6.92
C GLU A 48 -13.45 17.83 -6.07
N GLU A 49 -13.30 18.08 -4.78
CA GLU A 49 -12.52 17.28 -3.84
C GLU A 49 -12.99 15.81 -3.78
N GLY A 50 -14.30 15.57 -3.88
CA GLY A 50 -14.85 14.21 -3.95
C GLY A 50 -14.32 13.41 -5.14
N SER A 51 -14.10 14.06 -6.29
CA SER A 51 -13.46 13.46 -7.45
C SER A 51 -11.99 13.11 -7.17
N GLN A 52 -11.26 14.00 -6.52
CA GLN A 52 -9.84 13.82 -6.21
C GLN A 52 -9.63 12.65 -5.24
N ILE A 53 -10.39 12.59 -4.14
CA ILE A 53 -10.27 11.52 -3.16
C ILE A 53 -10.63 10.15 -3.75
N ARG A 54 -11.62 10.07 -4.64
CA ARG A 54 -11.94 8.82 -5.34
C ARG A 54 -10.80 8.34 -6.23
N ARG A 55 -10.11 9.25 -6.91
CA ARG A 55 -8.97 8.93 -7.78
C ARG A 55 -7.78 8.44 -6.97
N SER A 56 -7.38 9.17 -5.93
CA SER A 56 -6.24 8.81 -5.08
C SER A 56 -6.49 7.47 -4.39
N ALA A 57 -7.67 7.24 -3.82
CA ALA A 57 -8.00 5.98 -3.16
C ALA A 57 -7.94 4.77 -4.11
N LYS A 58 -8.46 4.90 -5.32
CA LYS A 58 -8.36 3.83 -6.35
C LYS A 58 -6.94 3.58 -6.81
N SER A 59 -6.10 4.62 -6.83
CA SER A 59 -4.70 4.55 -7.21
C SER A 59 -3.88 3.66 -6.25
N ILE A 60 -4.26 3.58 -4.98
CA ILE A 60 -3.55 2.74 -4.00
C ILE A 60 -3.56 1.27 -4.46
N SER A 61 -4.74 0.70 -4.65
CA SER A 61 -4.88 -0.70 -5.07
C SER A 61 -4.33 -0.95 -6.46
N ALA A 62 -4.49 -0.01 -7.39
CA ALA A 62 -3.97 -0.10 -8.75
C ALA A 62 -2.43 -0.18 -8.78
N ASN A 63 -1.74 0.62 -7.96
CA ASN A 63 -0.28 0.58 -7.85
C ASN A 63 0.22 -0.73 -7.19
N ILE A 64 -0.51 -1.28 -6.23
CA ILE A 64 -0.19 -2.60 -5.65
C ILE A 64 -0.26 -3.69 -6.73
N VAL A 65 -1.31 -3.69 -7.54
CA VAL A 65 -1.49 -4.65 -8.65
C VAL A 65 -0.35 -4.53 -9.67
N GLU A 66 -0.04 -3.31 -10.08
CA GLU A 66 1.03 -3.03 -11.04
C GLU A 66 2.39 -3.47 -10.50
N GLY A 67 2.70 -3.13 -9.25
CA GLY A 67 3.94 -3.54 -8.58
C GLY A 67 4.05 -5.06 -8.48
N TYR A 68 2.99 -5.73 -8.09
CA TYR A 68 2.96 -7.18 -8.00
C TYR A 68 3.17 -7.85 -9.37
N GLY A 69 2.59 -7.30 -10.42
CA GLY A 69 2.82 -7.76 -11.80
C GLY A 69 4.28 -7.64 -12.24
N ARG A 70 5.02 -6.70 -11.67
CA ARG A 70 6.44 -6.44 -11.94
C ARG A 70 7.38 -7.02 -10.87
N ARG A 71 6.89 -7.83 -9.94
CA ARG A 71 7.66 -8.35 -8.81
C ARG A 71 8.91 -9.15 -9.18
N ARG A 72 9.00 -9.60 -10.39
CA ARG A 72 10.22 -10.21 -10.95
C ARG A 72 11.39 -9.25 -10.90
N TYR A 73 11.13 -7.96 -11.06
CA TYR A 73 12.09 -6.87 -10.96
C TYR A 73 11.86 -6.15 -9.64
N LYS A 74 12.67 -6.45 -8.66
CA LYS A 74 12.48 -5.98 -7.29
C LYS A 74 12.37 -4.47 -7.15
N GLN A 75 13.22 -3.70 -7.86
CA GLN A 75 13.20 -2.24 -7.80
C GLN A 75 11.90 -1.68 -8.38
N GLU A 76 11.36 -2.31 -9.43
CA GLU A 76 10.06 -1.94 -9.97
C GLU A 76 8.93 -2.25 -8.99
N PHE A 77 8.99 -3.40 -8.32
CA PHE A 77 8.00 -3.75 -7.28
C PHE A 77 7.99 -2.72 -6.15
N ILE A 78 9.14 -2.39 -5.59
CA ILE A 78 9.29 -1.38 -4.53
C ILE A 78 8.78 -0.03 -5.02
N ARG A 79 9.14 0.38 -6.22
CA ARG A 79 8.72 1.66 -6.82
C ARG A 79 7.21 1.83 -6.83
N PHE A 80 6.47 0.82 -7.30
CA PHE A 80 5.01 0.88 -7.34
C PHE A 80 4.37 0.78 -5.95
N LEU A 81 4.98 0.06 -5.01
CA LEU A 81 4.54 0.06 -3.62
C LEU A 81 4.73 1.43 -2.96
N VAL A 82 5.81 2.13 -3.27
CA VAL A 82 6.03 3.53 -2.83
C VAL A 82 4.99 4.45 -3.44
N PHE A 83 4.63 4.28 -4.71
CA PHE A 83 3.52 5.03 -5.33
C PHE A 83 2.18 4.74 -4.65
N ALA A 84 1.92 3.49 -4.27
CA ALA A 84 0.72 3.13 -3.52
C ALA A 84 0.68 3.86 -2.15
N HIS A 85 1.81 3.90 -1.44
CA HIS A 85 1.92 4.61 -0.18
C HIS A 85 1.69 6.12 -0.35
N ALA A 86 2.30 6.73 -1.37
CA ALA A 86 2.09 8.14 -1.69
C ALA A 86 0.63 8.45 -2.02
N SER A 87 -0.05 7.55 -2.75
CA SER A 87 -1.49 7.68 -3.02
C SER A 87 -2.35 7.54 -1.75
N CYS A 88 -1.88 6.76 -0.77
CA CYS A 88 -2.52 6.66 0.55
C CYS A 88 -2.42 7.99 1.30
N ASP A 89 -1.24 8.60 1.34
CA ASP A 89 -1.03 9.92 1.97
C ASP A 89 -1.87 11.00 1.28
N GLU A 90 -1.93 11.00 -0.04
CA GLU A 90 -2.80 11.89 -0.83
C GLU A 90 -4.27 11.72 -0.47
N THR A 91 -4.72 10.48 -0.28
CA THR A 91 -6.10 10.20 0.13
C THR A 91 -6.40 10.71 1.53
N ILE A 92 -5.46 10.61 2.46
CA ILE A 92 -5.56 11.18 3.82
C ILE A 92 -5.69 12.69 3.74
N GLU A 93 -4.86 13.36 2.96
CA GLU A 93 -4.91 14.82 2.76
C GLU A 93 -6.27 15.27 2.23
N HIS A 94 -6.81 14.60 1.23
CA HIS A 94 -8.13 14.89 0.69
C HIS A 94 -9.25 14.66 1.72
N LEU A 95 -9.14 13.60 2.53
CA LEU A 95 -10.12 13.32 3.58
C LEU A 95 -10.13 14.41 4.66
N GLU A 96 -8.96 14.83 5.11
CA GLU A 96 -8.79 15.91 6.07
C GLU A 96 -9.35 17.22 5.50
N MET A 97 -9.05 17.54 4.25
CA MET A 97 -9.56 18.73 3.58
C MET A 97 -11.09 18.74 3.51
N LEU A 98 -11.73 17.62 3.17
CA LEU A 98 -13.19 17.48 3.17
C LEU A 98 -13.79 17.71 4.56
N PHE A 99 -13.13 17.23 5.60
CA PHE A 99 -13.58 17.40 6.98
C PHE A 99 -13.38 18.82 7.49
N GLU A 100 -12.21 19.39 7.28
CA GLU A 100 -11.87 20.75 7.75
C GLU A 100 -12.65 21.84 7.03
N THR A 101 -13.00 21.65 5.77
CA THR A 101 -13.84 22.60 5.01
C THR A 101 -15.34 22.45 5.31
N GLY A 102 -15.72 21.42 6.07
CA GLY A 102 -17.12 21.18 6.43
C GLY A 102 -17.94 20.49 5.34
N SER A 103 -17.32 20.03 4.25
CA SER A 103 -18.02 19.23 3.23
C SER A 103 -18.38 17.84 3.77
N LEU A 104 -17.50 17.22 4.54
CA LEU A 104 -17.78 16.01 5.30
C LEU A 104 -18.07 16.37 6.76
N THR A 105 -19.31 16.21 7.19
CA THR A 105 -19.76 16.56 8.54
C THR A 105 -19.93 15.37 9.47
N ASN A 106 -19.99 14.15 8.92
CA ASN A 106 -20.17 12.94 9.69
C ASN A 106 -18.86 12.50 10.35
N GLU A 107 -18.71 12.78 11.64
CA GLU A 107 -17.50 12.50 12.42
C GLU A 107 -17.18 11.00 12.51
N LEU A 108 -18.19 10.14 12.56
CA LEU A 108 -17.99 8.68 12.60
C LEU A 108 -17.41 8.17 11.29
N VAL A 109 -17.94 8.61 10.17
CA VAL A 109 -17.43 8.25 8.84
C VAL A 109 -16.00 8.75 8.66
N TYR A 110 -15.73 9.99 9.04
CA TYR A 110 -14.38 10.55 9.02
C TYR A 110 -13.41 9.75 9.88
N GLY A 111 -13.78 9.44 11.12
CA GLY A 111 -12.94 8.68 12.05
C GLY A 111 -12.64 7.26 11.55
N ASP A 112 -13.64 6.56 11.02
CA ASP A 112 -13.48 5.20 10.49
C ASP A 112 -12.56 5.18 9.27
N LEU A 113 -12.74 6.10 8.33
CA LEU A 113 -11.89 6.20 7.14
C LEU A 113 -10.46 6.61 7.48
N SER A 114 -10.28 7.57 8.39
CA SER A 114 -8.96 7.97 8.89
C SER A 114 -8.22 6.79 9.50
N ALA A 115 -8.86 6.03 10.38
CA ALA A 115 -8.26 4.85 11.01
C ALA A 115 -7.89 3.78 9.98
N GLN A 116 -8.74 3.54 8.99
CA GLN A 116 -8.50 2.57 7.94
C GLN A 116 -7.33 2.96 7.03
N LEU A 117 -7.23 4.23 6.66
CA LEU A 117 -6.12 4.77 5.86
C LEU A 117 -4.80 4.74 6.64
N ASP A 118 -4.80 5.11 7.91
CA ASP A 118 -3.62 5.03 8.77
C ASP A 118 -3.11 3.58 8.89
N LEU A 119 -4.01 2.63 9.07
CA LEU A 119 -3.66 1.21 9.10
C LEU A 119 -3.06 0.76 7.78
N LEU A 120 -3.67 1.15 6.66
CA LEU A 120 -3.18 0.82 5.32
C LEU A 120 -1.78 1.39 5.07
N GLY A 121 -1.54 2.65 5.43
CA GLY A 121 -0.22 3.29 5.30
C GLY A 121 0.86 2.56 6.09
N ARG A 122 0.57 2.19 7.34
CA ARG A 122 1.50 1.40 8.17
C ARG A 122 1.79 0.02 7.59
N LYS A 123 0.76 -0.68 7.12
CA LYS A 123 0.92 -2.00 6.49
C LYS A 123 1.72 -1.93 5.19
N LEU A 124 1.51 -0.89 4.38
CA LEU A 124 2.31 -0.66 3.18
C LEU A 124 3.79 -0.44 3.51
N ASN A 125 4.10 0.37 4.52
CA ASN A 125 5.47 0.59 4.96
C ASN A 125 6.13 -0.70 5.44
N VAL A 126 5.45 -1.49 6.27
CA VAL A 126 5.97 -2.79 6.75
C VAL A 126 6.20 -3.74 5.58
N PHE A 127 5.31 -3.76 4.59
CA PHE A 127 5.44 -4.60 3.41
C PHE A 127 6.62 -4.16 2.52
N ILE A 128 6.79 -2.85 2.31
CA ILE A 128 7.95 -2.29 1.58
C ILE A 128 9.25 -2.69 2.26
N ASP A 129 9.36 -2.49 3.57
CA ASP A 129 10.54 -2.87 4.36
C ASP A 129 10.85 -4.37 4.24
N SER A 130 9.83 -5.20 4.27
CA SER A 130 9.94 -6.65 4.11
C SER A 130 10.49 -7.03 2.73
N VAL A 131 10.00 -6.39 1.66
CA VAL A 131 10.49 -6.60 0.30
C VAL A 131 11.95 -6.15 0.17
N GLU A 132 12.31 -5.01 0.77
CA GLU A 132 13.69 -4.49 0.76
C GLU A 132 14.66 -5.42 1.48
N ARG A 133 14.28 -5.92 2.68
CA ARG A 133 15.14 -6.82 3.50
C ARG A 133 15.37 -8.16 2.83
N SER A 134 14.40 -8.73 2.17
CA SER A 134 14.53 -10.04 1.50
C SER A 134 15.65 -10.09 0.46
N HIS A 135 16.15 -8.93 0.03
CA HIS A 135 17.26 -8.82 -0.92
C HIS A 135 18.61 -8.53 -0.27
N ARG A 136 18.62 -7.88 0.87
CA ARG A 136 19.88 -7.62 1.61
C ARG A 136 20.51 -8.92 2.10
N THR A 137 19.71 -9.87 2.54
CA THR A 137 20.21 -11.19 2.96
C THR A 137 20.89 -11.95 1.82
N GLY A 138 20.37 -11.88 0.59
CA GLY A 138 21.01 -12.52 -0.56
C GLY A 138 22.33 -11.88 -0.98
N ARG A 139 22.52 -10.59 -0.76
CA ARG A 139 23.71 -9.84 -1.19
C ARG A 139 24.83 -9.85 -0.12
N SER A 140 24.47 -9.82 1.15
CA SER A 140 25.42 -9.95 2.26
C SER A 140 26.01 -11.35 2.35
N ASP A 141 25.22 -12.40 2.14
CA ASP A 141 25.69 -13.78 2.13
C ASP A 141 26.67 -14.08 1.00
N ILE A 142 26.48 -13.48 -0.17
CA ILE A 142 27.39 -13.66 -1.32
C ILE A 142 28.70 -12.92 -1.06
N SER A 143 28.65 -11.71 -0.49
CA SER A 143 29.84 -10.93 -0.16
C SER A 143 30.65 -11.57 0.98
N GLU A 144 29.99 -12.09 2.01
CA GLU A 144 30.64 -12.79 3.13
C GLU A 144 31.25 -14.13 2.70
N ARG A 145 30.56 -14.88 1.84
CA ARG A 145 31.10 -16.12 1.26
C ARG A 145 32.32 -15.86 0.36
N ALA A 146 32.27 -14.82 -0.47
CA ALA A 146 33.41 -14.42 -1.31
C ALA A 146 34.61 -13.99 -0.46
N SER A 147 34.39 -13.26 0.64
CA SER A 147 35.43 -12.82 1.56
C SER A 147 36.05 -14.00 2.33
N ARG A 148 35.26 -15.00 2.74
CA ARG A 148 35.73 -16.21 3.40
C ARG A 148 36.56 -17.10 2.47
N ILE A 149 36.17 -17.20 1.19
CA ILE A 149 36.91 -18.00 0.19
C ILE A 149 38.26 -17.33 -0.11
N ALA A 150 38.33 -15.99 -0.19
CA ALA A 150 39.56 -15.26 -0.40
C ALA A 150 40.55 -15.42 0.79
N HIS A 151 40.06 -15.60 2.02
CA HIS A 151 40.90 -15.80 3.22
C HIS A 151 41.42 -17.23 3.32
N LEU A 152 40.81 -18.22 2.68
CA LEU A 152 41.25 -19.61 2.70
C LEU A 152 42.27 -19.93 1.58
N ALA A 153 42.49 -18.99 0.65
CA ALA A 153 43.41 -19.13 -0.48
C ALA A 153 44.75 -18.39 -0.27
N SER A 154 44.99 -17.83 0.94
CA SER A 154 46.26 -17.21 1.37
C SER A 154 46.96 -18.06 2.37
#